data_ae7c521ab23b422651b785054d2d0410
#
_entry.id   ae7c521ab23b422651b785054d2d0410
#
_cell.length_a   1.000
_cell.length_b   1.000
_cell.length_c   1.000
_cell.angle_alpha   90.00
_cell.angle_beta   90.00
_cell.angle_gamma   90.00
#
_symmetry.space_group_name_H-M   'P 1'
#
loop_
_entity.id
_entity.type
_entity.pdbx_description
1 polymer ?
#
loop_
_entity_poly.entity_id
_entity_poly.type
_entity_poly.pdbx_seq_one_letter_code
_entity_poly.pdbx_strand_id
1 'polypeptide(L)'
;MVKDAKGNEVQGLEQGPFEPIAVIGVSALMPDAPDIDSFWQNILDSKVSIRQIPEHRWIGPVDHFFRDGGPGNIEEGYTYARIGAVVEGYEFDWRRWKQPPGTLTQIDLAQQWAVSVAAAAIEHAGYDGESKDIDRLRTGVAFANALGGENRNLSNIRIYSNHTKELAKSFGMPTANGDAFVDAINTGAPRVNEDTMPGELANVVAGRVSNLLDLQGPNFAMDAACASSLATLMDACRMLQMRQVDVMIAGATDRSMD
;
A
#
# COMPACT_ATOMS: atom_id res chain seq x y z
N MET A 1 9.59 21.96 -27.97
CA MET A 1 11.02 21.96 -27.60
C MET A 1 11.12 21.82 -26.10
N VAL A 2 11.76 20.77 -25.60
CA VAL A 2 11.98 20.55 -24.17
C VAL A 2 13.30 21.21 -23.80
N LYS A 3 13.29 22.02 -22.74
CA LYS A 3 14.49 22.65 -22.20
C LYS A 3 14.93 21.95 -20.92
N ASP A 4 16.23 21.75 -20.73
CA ASP A 4 16.78 21.25 -19.48
C ASP A 4 16.65 22.29 -18.35
N ALA A 5 16.96 21.89 -17.11
CA ALA A 5 16.92 22.78 -15.95
C ALA A 5 17.84 24.00 -16.03
N LYS A 6 18.72 24.09 -17.04
CA LYS A 6 19.63 25.19 -17.34
C LYS A 6 19.17 26.03 -18.55
N GLY A 7 17.99 25.71 -19.13
CA GLY A 7 17.41 26.43 -20.23
C GLY A 7 17.97 26.06 -21.63
N ASN A 8 18.80 25.02 -21.71
CA ASN A 8 19.33 24.55 -23.00
C ASN A 8 18.31 23.67 -23.71
N GLU A 9 18.25 23.78 -25.05
CA GLU A 9 17.44 22.87 -25.84
C GLU A 9 18.02 21.43 -25.75
N VAL A 10 17.18 20.50 -25.29
CA VAL A 10 17.53 19.08 -25.31
C VAL A 10 17.39 18.60 -26.76
N GLN A 11 18.52 18.56 -27.49
CA GLN A 11 18.58 17.94 -28.81
C GLN A 11 18.62 16.42 -28.66
N GLY A 12 17.71 15.72 -29.32
CA GLY A 12 17.86 14.29 -29.57
C GLY A 12 16.90 13.34 -28.85
N LEU A 13 15.77 13.80 -28.32
CA LEU A 13 14.62 12.89 -28.19
C LEU A 13 14.00 12.80 -29.58
N GLU A 14 14.43 11.80 -30.39
CA GLU A 14 13.63 11.37 -31.53
C GLU A 14 12.21 11.17 -31.02
N GLN A 15 11.25 11.92 -31.57
CA GLN A 15 9.85 11.72 -31.22
C GLN A 15 9.51 10.27 -31.59
N GLY A 16 9.38 9.43 -30.58
CA GLY A 16 8.87 8.08 -30.78
C GLY A 16 7.50 8.14 -31.45
N PRO A 17 6.98 7.02 -31.95
CA PRO A 17 5.70 6.96 -32.65
C PRO A 17 4.50 7.37 -31.81
N PHE A 18 4.68 7.70 -30.54
CA PHE A 18 3.63 8.00 -29.57
C PHE A 18 3.68 9.45 -29.09
N GLU A 19 2.50 10.02 -28.85
CA GLU A 19 2.36 11.33 -28.24
C GLU A 19 2.97 11.33 -26.81
N PRO A 20 3.69 12.41 -26.41
CA PRO A 20 4.19 12.56 -25.07
C PRO A 20 3.05 12.57 -24.04
N ILE A 21 3.27 11.94 -22.90
CA ILE A 21 2.33 11.92 -21.77
C ILE A 21 2.83 12.89 -20.70
N ALA A 22 1.93 13.78 -20.24
CA ALA A 22 2.23 14.72 -19.18
C ALA A 22 2.00 14.08 -17.81
N VAL A 23 2.96 14.19 -16.91
CA VAL A 23 2.75 13.97 -15.48
C VAL A 23 2.24 15.28 -14.90
N ILE A 24 0.96 15.32 -14.53
CA ILE A 24 0.29 16.55 -14.08
C ILE A 24 0.16 16.63 -12.55
N GLY A 25 0.27 15.49 -11.86
CA GLY A 25 0.20 15.43 -10.41
C GLY A 25 1.06 14.29 -9.86
N VAL A 26 1.67 14.53 -8.73
CA VAL A 26 2.47 13.54 -8.00
C VAL A 26 2.16 13.62 -6.51
N SER A 27 2.27 12.48 -5.82
CA SER A 27 2.15 12.39 -4.37
C SER A 27 2.95 11.21 -3.85
N ALA A 28 3.35 11.28 -2.60
CA ALA A 28 4.03 10.20 -1.91
C ALA A 28 3.65 10.18 -0.43
N LEU A 29 3.67 9.00 0.15
CA LEU A 29 3.64 8.75 1.59
C LEU A 29 4.73 7.72 1.88
N MET A 30 5.83 8.16 2.45
CA MET A 30 7.02 7.35 2.68
C MET A 30 7.47 7.46 4.15
N PRO A 31 8.33 6.58 4.63
CA PRO A 31 8.93 6.74 5.95
C PRO A 31 9.57 8.11 6.13
N ASP A 32 9.21 8.81 7.22
CA ASP A 32 9.63 10.19 7.52
C ASP A 32 9.26 11.26 6.45
N ALA A 33 8.36 10.93 5.55
CA ALA A 33 7.89 11.83 4.50
C ALA A 33 6.37 11.65 4.28
N PRO A 34 5.53 12.43 4.96
CA PRO A 34 4.09 12.36 4.83
C PRO A 34 3.56 12.90 3.49
N ASP A 35 4.38 13.60 2.73
CA ASP A 35 4.07 14.22 1.45
C ASP A 35 5.27 14.22 0.49
N ILE A 36 5.02 14.64 -0.75
CA ILE A 36 6.03 14.65 -1.81
C ILE A 36 7.16 15.66 -1.55
N ASP A 37 6.85 16.79 -0.94
CA ASP A 37 7.84 17.84 -0.66
C ASP A 37 8.82 17.38 0.43
N SER A 38 8.30 16.79 1.49
CA SER A 38 9.10 16.17 2.56
C SER A 38 9.96 15.02 2.01
N PHE A 39 9.42 14.21 1.09
CA PHE A 39 10.18 13.14 0.44
C PHE A 39 11.33 13.70 -0.39
N TRP A 40 11.07 14.74 -1.18
CA TRP A 40 12.11 15.39 -1.97
C TRP A 40 13.18 16.03 -1.09
N GLN A 41 12.78 16.70 0.00
CA GLN A 41 13.73 17.28 0.95
C GLN A 41 14.61 16.21 1.61
N ASN A 42 14.03 15.08 2.00
CA ASN A 42 14.81 13.95 2.55
C ASN A 42 15.88 13.45 1.58
N ILE A 43 15.59 13.43 0.27
CA ILE A 43 16.57 13.08 -0.76
C ILE A 43 17.69 14.10 -0.84
N LEU A 44 17.37 15.41 -0.85
CA LEU A 44 18.36 16.48 -0.90
C LEU A 44 19.28 16.47 0.32
N ASP A 45 18.72 16.18 1.48
CA ASP A 45 19.44 16.12 2.76
C ASP A 45 20.17 14.79 2.96
N SER A 46 20.07 13.85 2.01
CA SER A 46 20.61 12.49 2.13
C SER A 46 20.15 11.78 3.42
N LYS A 47 18.91 12.03 3.84
CA LYS A 47 18.35 11.45 5.07
C LYS A 47 18.12 9.97 4.91
N VAL A 48 18.59 9.20 5.89
CA VAL A 48 18.36 7.75 5.98
C VAL A 48 17.23 7.51 6.97
N SER A 49 16.11 6.97 6.48
CA SER A 49 14.94 6.64 7.31
C SER A 49 14.97 5.20 7.85
N ILE A 50 15.97 4.40 7.47
CA ILE A 50 16.16 3.06 8.00
C ILE A 50 16.70 3.16 9.43
N ARG A 51 15.94 2.62 10.39
CA ARG A 51 16.26 2.63 11.80
C ARG A 51 15.75 1.37 12.49
N GLN A 52 15.99 1.21 13.77
CA GLN A 52 15.42 0.12 14.52
C GLN A 52 13.90 0.18 14.45
N ILE A 53 13.27 -0.94 14.05
CA ILE A 53 11.82 -1.06 13.93
C ILE A 53 11.21 -0.92 15.34
N PRO A 54 10.23 -0.02 15.53
CA PRO A 54 9.55 0.15 16.82
C PRO A 54 8.86 -1.14 17.29
N GLU A 55 8.87 -1.40 18.59
CA GLU A 55 8.29 -2.63 19.17
C GLU A 55 6.82 -2.84 18.78
N HIS A 56 6.03 -1.76 18.72
CA HIS A 56 4.61 -1.85 18.35
C HIS A 56 4.35 -2.25 16.87
N ARG A 57 5.39 -2.29 16.05
CA ARG A 57 5.30 -2.75 14.66
C ARG A 57 5.50 -4.26 14.52
N TRP A 58 5.94 -4.92 15.55
CA TRP A 58 6.03 -6.39 15.60
C TRP A 58 4.70 -6.99 16.04
N ILE A 59 4.30 -8.11 15.45
CA ILE A 59 3.06 -8.84 15.81
C ILE A 59 3.07 -9.33 17.26
N GLY A 60 4.25 -9.42 17.86
CA GLY A 60 4.47 -9.85 19.24
C GLY A 60 5.86 -9.46 19.73
N PRO A 61 6.32 -10.02 20.87
CA PRO A 61 7.65 -9.76 21.38
C PRO A 61 8.73 -10.02 20.34
N VAL A 62 9.64 -9.08 20.13
CA VAL A 62 10.71 -9.15 19.11
C VAL A 62 11.49 -10.46 19.18
N ASP A 63 11.73 -10.96 20.38
CA ASP A 63 12.48 -12.21 20.62
C ASP A 63 11.79 -13.46 20.06
N HIS A 64 10.50 -13.38 19.70
CA HIS A 64 9.80 -14.46 19.00
C HIS A 64 10.18 -14.57 17.52
N PHE A 65 10.70 -13.49 16.94
CA PHE A 65 10.96 -13.38 15.49
C PHE A 65 12.44 -13.17 15.18
N PHE A 66 13.21 -12.65 16.11
CA PHE A 66 14.60 -12.26 15.91
C PHE A 66 15.60 -13.25 16.51
N ARG A 67 16.67 -13.53 15.76
CA ARG A 67 17.87 -14.21 16.26
C ARG A 67 19.10 -13.44 15.79
N ASP A 68 20.02 -13.23 16.73
CA ASP A 68 21.28 -12.56 16.43
C ASP A 68 22.27 -13.58 15.82
N GLY A 69 22.51 -13.46 14.53
CA GLY A 69 23.39 -14.41 13.83
C GLY A 69 23.94 -13.83 12.53
N GLY A 70 23.35 -12.78 12.02
CA GLY A 70 23.70 -12.15 10.75
C GLY A 70 23.42 -13.03 9.52
N PRO A 71 23.72 -12.53 8.31
CA PRO A 71 23.38 -13.19 7.04
C PRO A 71 23.99 -14.57 6.83
N GLY A 72 25.06 -14.90 7.54
CA GLY A 72 25.77 -16.18 7.43
C GLY A 72 25.29 -17.28 8.38
N ASN A 73 24.38 -16.96 9.30
CA ASN A 73 23.89 -17.90 10.31
C ASN A 73 22.40 -17.68 10.55
N ILE A 74 21.60 -17.90 9.49
CA ILE A 74 20.13 -17.70 9.52
C ILE A 74 19.49 -18.96 10.11
N GLU A 75 18.78 -18.80 11.22
CA GLU A 75 17.91 -19.83 11.77
C GLU A 75 16.56 -19.77 11.05
N GLU A 76 16.08 -20.90 10.56
CA GLU A 76 14.81 -20.98 9.82
C GLU A 76 13.64 -20.49 10.70
N GLY A 77 12.79 -19.63 10.11
CA GLY A 77 11.65 -19.03 10.80
C GLY A 77 11.99 -17.78 11.61
N TYR A 78 13.25 -17.32 11.60
CA TYR A 78 13.67 -16.10 12.29
C TYR A 78 14.30 -15.08 11.35
N THR A 79 14.12 -13.80 11.67
CA THR A 79 14.87 -12.72 11.04
C THR A 79 16.15 -12.42 11.81
N TYR A 80 17.19 -12.02 11.11
CA TYR A 80 18.43 -11.48 11.69
C TYR A 80 18.47 -9.94 11.64
N ALA A 81 17.44 -9.28 11.09
CA ALA A 81 17.38 -7.84 10.95
C ALA A 81 16.33 -7.24 11.88
N ARG A 82 16.70 -6.18 12.60
CA ARG A 82 15.80 -5.37 13.43
C ARG A 82 15.59 -3.97 12.87
N ILE A 83 16.12 -3.70 11.70
CA ILE A 83 16.09 -2.38 11.08
C ILE A 83 15.18 -2.38 9.86
N GLY A 84 14.48 -1.27 9.68
CA GLY A 84 13.60 -1.04 8.56
C GLY A 84 13.17 0.42 8.52
N ALA A 85 12.48 0.80 7.46
CA ALA A 85 11.88 2.11 7.33
C ALA A 85 10.36 1.93 7.33
N VAL A 86 9.68 2.52 8.31
CA VAL A 86 8.24 2.38 8.51
C VAL A 86 7.55 3.73 8.48
N VAL A 87 6.35 3.76 7.91
CA VAL A 87 5.46 4.93 7.97
C VAL A 87 4.82 4.97 9.34
N GLU A 88 5.00 6.08 10.04
CA GLU A 88 4.42 6.35 11.36
C GLU A 88 3.56 7.61 11.33
N GLY A 89 2.62 7.72 12.28
CA GLY A 89 1.78 8.92 12.45
C GLY A 89 0.74 9.13 11.35
N TYR A 90 0.49 8.13 10.49
CA TYR A 90 -0.55 8.22 9.49
C TYR A 90 -1.93 7.98 10.10
N GLU A 91 -2.86 8.89 9.78
CA GLU A 91 -4.28 8.76 10.13
C GLU A 91 -5.15 8.93 8.89
N PHE A 92 -6.04 7.97 8.67
CA PHE A 92 -6.99 8.05 7.56
C PHE A 92 -8.16 8.97 7.92
N ASP A 93 -8.43 9.97 7.09
CA ASP A 93 -9.57 10.86 7.29
C ASP A 93 -10.89 10.15 6.91
N TRP A 94 -11.35 9.30 7.81
CA TRP A 94 -12.57 8.53 7.62
C TRP A 94 -13.82 9.41 7.47
N ARG A 95 -13.82 10.64 7.98
CA ARG A 95 -14.94 11.58 7.84
C ARG A 95 -15.04 12.11 6.42
N ARG A 96 -13.92 12.53 5.85
CA ARG A 96 -13.83 12.94 4.44
C ARG A 96 -14.38 11.86 3.53
N TRP A 97 -13.96 10.63 3.77
CA TRP A 97 -14.31 9.48 2.93
C TRP A 97 -15.61 8.78 3.37
N LYS A 98 -16.31 9.29 4.39
CA LYS A 98 -17.57 8.72 4.92
C LYS A 98 -17.46 7.23 5.23
N GLN A 99 -16.29 6.78 5.72
CA GLN A 99 -16.05 5.40 6.10
C GLN A 99 -16.33 5.22 7.59
N PRO A 100 -17.33 4.41 8.01
CA PRO A 100 -17.58 4.17 9.43
C PRO A 100 -16.35 3.57 10.13
N PRO A 101 -16.08 3.93 11.39
CA PRO A 101 -14.93 3.37 12.13
C PRO A 101 -14.91 1.84 12.19
N GLY A 102 -16.07 1.19 12.23
CA GLY A 102 -16.17 -0.28 12.22
C GLY A 102 -15.68 -0.89 10.91
N THR A 103 -16.06 -0.31 9.77
CA THR A 103 -15.57 -0.72 8.45
C THR A 103 -14.09 -0.40 8.30
N LEU A 104 -13.64 0.76 8.82
CA LEU A 104 -12.24 1.17 8.72
C LEU A 104 -11.27 0.17 9.34
N THR A 105 -11.65 -0.50 10.43
CA THR A 105 -10.81 -1.54 11.06
C THR A 105 -10.59 -2.77 10.18
N GLN A 106 -11.44 -2.97 9.18
CA GLN A 106 -11.32 -4.07 8.22
C GLN A 106 -10.51 -3.69 6.99
N ILE A 107 -10.40 -2.38 6.70
CA ILE A 107 -9.65 -1.89 5.53
C ILE A 107 -8.17 -1.83 5.86
N ASP A 108 -7.36 -2.62 5.14
CA ASP A 108 -5.93 -2.59 5.31
C ASP A 108 -5.33 -1.19 5.06
N LEU A 109 -4.27 -0.86 5.79
CA LEU A 109 -3.58 0.43 5.63
C LEU A 109 -3.04 0.64 4.22
N ALA A 110 -2.64 -0.42 3.51
CA ALA A 110 -2.21 -0.31 2.12
C ALA A 110 -3.32 0.29 1.22
N GLN A 111 -4.59 -0.10 1.44
CA GLN A 111 -5.73 0.47 0.73
C GLN A 111 -6.02 1.91 1.19
N GLN A 112 -5.90 2.20 2.47
CA GLN A 112 -6.09 3.55 3.02
C GLN A 112 -5.03 4.52 2.46
N TRP A 113 -3.76 4.10 2.41
CA TRP A 113 -2.67 4.87 1.80
C TRP A 113 -2.92 5.14 0.33
N ALA A 114 -3.36 4.13 -0.43
CA ALA A 114 -3.66 4.28 -1.85
C ALA A 114 -4.69 5.38 -2.10
N VAL A 115 -5.78 5.41 -1.32
CA VAL A 115 -6.81 6.46 -1.41
C VAL A 115 -6.22 7.83 -1.10
N SER A 116 -5.45 7.94 -0.02
CA SER A 116 -4.88 9.22 0.41
C SER A 116 -3.89 9.80 -0.59
N VAL A 117 -2.96 8.96 -1.11
CA VAL A 117 -1.99 9.44 -2.10
C VAL A 117 -2.63 9.73 -3.45
N ALA A 118 -3.64 8.95 -3.87
CA ALA A 118 -4.36 9.22 -5.10
C ALA A 118 -5.11 10.56 -5.04
N ALA A 119 -5.78 10.84 -3.92
CA ALA A 119 -6.44 12.12 -3.70
C ALA A 119 -5.44 13.28 -3.69
N ALA A 120 -4.34 13.14 -2.97
CA ALA A 120 -3.28 14.17 -2.93
C ALA A 120 -2.65 14.41 -4.31
N ALA A 121 -2.49 13.38 -5.16
CA ALA A 121 -2.00 13.55 -6.52
C ALA A 121 -2.98 14.34 -7.41
N ILE A 122 -4.28 14.12 -7.25
CA ILE A 122 -5.33 14.89 -7.95
C ILE A 122 -5.30 16.34 -7.49
N GLU A 123 -5.21 16.60 -6.19
CA GLU A 123 -5.10 17.94 -5.62
C GLU A 123 -3.82 18.65 -6.10
N HIS A 124 -2.68 17.96 -6.12
CA HIS A 124 -1.42 18.48 -6.65
C HIS A 124 -1.52 18.83 -8.14
N ALA A 125 -2.33 18.13 -8.92
CA ALA A 125 -2.63 18.45 -10.31
C ALA A 125 -3.52 19.70 -10.47
N GLY A 126 -3.99 20.29 -9.36
CA GLY A 126 -4.84 21.48 -9.34
C GLY A 126 -6.32 21.20 -9.58
N TYR A 127 -6.76 19.96 -9.35
CA TYR A 127 -8.18 19.62 -9.36
C TYR A 127 -8.71 19.71 -7.92
N ASP A 128 -9.62 20.62 -7.67
CA ASP A 128 -10.17 20.92 -6.33
C ASP A 128 -11.61 20.40 -6.13
N GLY A 129 -12.21 19.85 -7.19
CA GLY A 129 -13.58 19.35 -7.17
C GLY A 129 -14.65 20.42 -7.22
N GLU A 130 -14.29 21.70 -7.18
CA GLU A 130 -15.21 22.86 -7.21
C GLU A 130 -15.02 23.68 -8.47
N SER A 131 -13.89 24.37 -8.60
CA SER A 131 -13.60 25.26 -9.74
C SER A 131 -13.03 24.49 -10.94
N LYS A 132 -12.35 23.39 -10.69
CA LYS A 132 -11.78 22.48 -11.69
C LYS A 132 -11.95 21.05 -11.23
N ASP A 133 -12.74 20.28 -11.94
CA ASP A 133 -12.92 18.84 -11.70
C ASP A 133 -12.32 18.00 -12.80
N ILE A 134 -11.92 16.79 -12.43
CA ILE A 134 -11.40 15.78 -13.33
C ILE A 134 -12.55 15.09 -14.07
N ASP A 135 -12.39 14.75 -15.35
CA ASP A 135 -13.39 13.92 -16.05
C ASP A 135 -13.42 12.51 -15.45
N ARG A 136 -14.37 12.28 -14.56
CA ARG A 136 -14.52 11.03 -13.80
C ARG A 136 -14.82 9.82 -14.70
N LEU A 137 -15.53 10.04 -15.81
CA LEU A 137 -15.87 8.96 -16.76
C LEU A 137 -14.64 8.48 -17.53
N ARG A 138 -13.69 9.37 -17.76
CA ARG A 138 -12.49 9.10 -18.54
C ARG A 138 -11.21 9.09 -17.72
N THR A 139 -11.34 8.97 -16.39
CA THR A 139 -10.21 8.80 -15.48
C THR A 139 -10.14 7.37 -14.97
N GLY A 140 -9.05 6.69 -15.28
CA GLY A 140 -8.76 5.32 -14.83
C GLY A 140 -7.82 5.29 -13.62
N VAL A 141 -7.75 4.13 -12.98
CA VAL A 141 -6.91 3.87 -11.81
C VAL A 141 -6.14 2.56 -11.98
N ALA A 142 -4.84 2.61 -11.89
CA ALA A 142 -3.99 1.43 -11.82
C ALA A 142 -3.13 1.50 -10.55
N PHE A 143 -3.24 0.49 -9.69
CA PHE A 143 -2.43 0.42 -8.48
C PHE A 143 -1.68 -0.90 -8.40
N ALA A 144 -0.39 -0.81 -8.08
CA ALA A 144 0.41 -1.98 -7.77
C ALA A 144 0.31 -2.33 -6.29
N ASN A 145 0.08 -3.59 -6.01
CA ASN A 145 0.15 -4.16 -4.67
C ASN A 145 0.36 -5.67 -4.79
N ALA A 146 1.41 -6.21 -4.19
CA ALA A 146 1.75 -7.62 -4.28
C ALA A 146 1.13 -8.46 -3.14
N LEU A 147 1.21 -7.99 -1.91
CA LEU A 147 0.92 -8.80 -0.72
C LEU A 147 -0.45 -8.51 -0.08
N GLY A 148 -1.15 -7.46 -0.48
CA GLY A 148 -2.46 -7.09 0.06
C GLY A 148 -2.41 -6.32 1.37
N GLY A 149 -1.35 -6.45 2.16
CA GLY A 149 -1.18 -5.82 3.47
C GLY A 149 -1.24 -6.82 4.64
N GLU A 150 -1.24 -6.33 5.87
CA GLU A 150 -1.13 -7.14 7.10
C GLU A 150 -2.45 -7.76 7.57
N ASN A 151 -3.60 -7.15 7.25
CA ASN A 151 -4.90 -7.63 7.73
C ASN A 151 -5.19 -9.07 7.31
N ARG A 152 -4.73 -9.47 6.12
CA ARG A 152 -4.89 -10.84 5.62
C ARG A 152 -4.20 -11.86 6.51
N ASN A 153 -3.00 -11.56 7.02
CA ASN A 153 -2.27 -12.46 7.91
C ASN A 153 -3.02 -12.62 9.24
N LEU A 154 -3.51 -11.53 9.81
CA LEU A 154 -4.32 -11.56 11.03
C LEU A 154 -5.62 -12.33 10.85
N SER A 155 -6.32 -12.14 9.74
CA SER A 155 -7.54 -12.89 9.39
C SER A 155 -7.25 -14.38 9.23
N ASN A 156 -6.17 -14.75 8.56
CA ASN A 156 -5.77 -16.14 8.39
C ASN A 156 -5.44 -16.80 9.74
N ILE A 157 -4.68 -16.15 10.61
CA ILE A 157 -4.36 -16.66 11.95
C ILE A 157 -5.66 -16.94 12.70
N ARG A 158 -6.64 -16.05 12.66
CA ARG A 158 -7.95 -16.25 13.29
C ARG A 158 -8.73 -17.40 12.65
N ILE A 159 -8.80 -17.49 11.33
CA ILE A 159 -9.53 -18.54 10.61
C ILE A 159 -8.95 -19.92 10.94
N TYR A 160 -7.63 -20.03 10.98
CA TYR A 160 -6.95 -21.30 11.23
C TYR A 160 -6.77 -21.63 12.71
N SER A 161 -7.11 -20.73 13.63
CA SER A 161 -6.88 -20.93 15.08
C SER A 161 -7.54 -22.20 15.63
N ASN A 162 -8.79 -22.48 15.22
CA ASN A 162 -9.48 -23.70 15.66
C ASN A 162 -8.85 -24.97 15.09
N HIS A 163 -8.40 -24.97 13.84
CA HIS A 163 -7.68 -26.10 13.26
C HIS A 163 -6.36 -26.34 14.01
N THR A 164 -5.61 -25.28 14.29
CA THR A 164 -4.36 -25.35 15.04
C THR A 164 -4.60 -25.90 16.47
N LYS A 165 -5.71 -25.50 17.11
CA LYS A 165 -6.12 -26.06 18.41
C LYS A 165 -6.36 -27.57 18.34
N GLU A 166 -7.14 -28.04 17.37
CA GLU A 166 -7.44 -29.46 17.24
C GLU A 166 -6.17 -30.28 16.90
N LEU A 167 -5.30 -29.72 16.07
CA LEU A 167 -4.00 -30.33 15.80
C LEU A 167 -3.15 -30.44 17.07
N ALA A 168 -3.04 -29.38 17.84
CA ALA A 168 -2.29 -29.37 19.10
C ALA A 168 -2.84 -30.36 20.13
N LYS A 169 -4.16 -30.53 20.21
CA LYS A 169 -4.80 -31.57 21.03
C LYS A 169 -4.37 -32.97 20.64
N SER A 170 -4.25 -33.25 19.33
CA SER A 170 -3.81 -34.54 18.81
C SER A 170 -2.37 -34.89 19.24
N PHE A 171 -1.56 -33.87 19.57
CA PHE A 171 -0.22 -33.99 20.14
C PHE A 171 -0.16 -33.88 21.67
N GLY A 172 -1.31 -33.97 22.35
CA GLY A 172 -1.40 -34.03 23.82
C GLY A 172 -1.57 -32.68 24.51
N MET A 173 -1.87 -31.61 23.83
CA MET A 173 -2.19 -30.34 24.49
C MET A 173 -3.53 -30.45 25.26
N PRO A 174 -3.60 -30.07 26.54
CA PRO A 174 -4.84 -30.01 27.30
C PRO A 174 -5.86 -29.08 26.61
N THR A 175 -7.14 -29.48 26.61
CA THR A 175 -8.23 -28.72 25.98
C THR A 175 -8.30 -27.27 26.48
N ALA A 176 -8.17 -27.07 27.79
CA ALA A 176 -8.20 -25.73 28.39
C ALA A 176 -7.09 -24.81 27.87
N ASN A 177 -5.89 -25.33 27.59
CA ASN A 177 -4.79 -24.55 27.00
C ASN A 177 -5.08 -24.22 25.55
N GLY A 178 -5.69 -25.14 24.78
CA GLY A 178 -6.10 -24.89 23.41
C GLY A 178 -7.20 -23.83 23.32
N ASP A 179 -8.15 -23.83 24.27
CA ASP A 179 -9.20 -22.81 24.33
C ASP A 179 -8.62 -21.43 24.67
N ALA A 180 -7.75 -21.34 25.68
CA ALA A 180 -7.05 -20.11 26.04
C ALA A 180 -6.18 -19.55 24.87
N PHE A 181 -5.55 -20.43 24.10
CA PHE A 181 -4.79 -20.06 22.89
C PHE A 181 -5.69 -19.42 21.82
N VAL A 182 -6.84 -20.05 21.52
CA VAL A 182 -7.79 -19.50 20.53
C VAL A 182 -8.38 -18.17 21.02
N ASP A 183 -8.69 -18.05 22.31
CA ASP A 183 -9.21 -16.81 22.90
C ASP A 183 -8.18 -15.69 22.81
N ALA A 184 -6.90 -15.97 23.03
CA ALA A 184 -5.82 -14.99 22.88
C ALA A 184 -5.70 -14.49 21.43
N ILE A 185 -5.74 -15.41 20.45
CA ILE A 185 -5.76 -15.05 19.01
C ILE A 185 -6.98 -14.20 18.69
N ASN A 186 -8.16 -14.61 19.13
CA ASN A 186 -9.41 -13.91 18.87
C ASN A 186 -9.45 -12.51 19.49
N THR A 187 -8.69 -12.28 20.55
CA THR A 187 -8.55 -10.94 21.16
C THR A 187 -7.63 -10.04 20.34
N GLY A 188 -6.56 -10.58 19.74
CA GLY A 188 -5.56 -9.82 18.99
C GLY A 188 -5.89 -9.62 17.51
N ALA A 189 -6.78 -10.44 16.92
CA ALA A 189 -7.12 -10.37 15.49
C ALA A 189 -8.51 -9.77 15.24
N PRO A 190 -8.72 -9.01 14.14
CA PRO A 190 -10.03 -8.47 13.79
C PRO A 190 -11.10 -9.56 13.67
N ARG A 191 -12.35 -9.22 13.96
CA ARG A 191 -13.46 -10.15 13.69
C ARG A 191 -13.67 -10.25 12.20
N VAL A 192 -13.88 -11.48 11.71
CA VAL A 192 -14.23 -11.73 10.31
C VAL A 192 -15.69 -11.36 10.08
N ASN A 193 -15.96 -10.48 9.12
CA ASN A 193 -17.29 -10.04 8.69
C ASN A 193 -17.31 -9.79 7.16
N GLU A 194 -18.38 -9.21 6.65
CA GLU A 194 -18.57 -8.91 5.21
C GLU A 194 -17.53 -7.93 4.65
N ASP A 195 -16.98 -7.04 5.47
CA ASP A 195 -15.97 -6.05 5.06
C ASP A 195 -14.54 -6.62 5.03
N THR A 196 -14.30 -7.78 5.65
CA THR A 196 -12.95 -8.36 5.80
C THR A 196 -12.33 -8.64 4.44
N MET A 197 -12.99 -9.43 3.59
CA MET A 197 -12.43 -9.76 2.27
C MET A 197 -12.17 -8.53 1.40
N PRO A 198 -13.12 -7.58 1.21
CA PRO A 198 -12.85 -6.35 0.47
C PRO A 198 -11.75 -5.50 1.11
N GLY A 199 -11.56 -5.61 2.42
CA GLY A 199 -10.56 -4.85 3.16
C GLY A 199 -9.13 -5.35 3.02
N GLU A 200 -8.93 -6.63 2.66
CA GLU A 200 -7.61 -7.27 2.64
C GLU A 200 -7.11 -7.69 1.24
N LEU A 201 -7.99 -7.64 0.22
CA LEU A 201 -7.63 -8.10 -1.12
C LEU A 201 -6.80 -7.04 -1.88
N ALA A 202 -5.66 -7.47 -2.44
CA ALA A 202 -4.78 -6.61 -3.23
C ALA A 202 -5.47 -6.00 -4.46
N ASN A 203 -6.31 -6.78 -5.15
CA ASN A 203 -7.04 -6.32 -6.33
C ASN A 203 -8.11 -5.25 -6.01
N VAL A 204 -8.53 -5.11 -4.77
CA VAL A 204 -9.52 -4.10 -4.34
C VAL A 204 -8.87 -2.73 -4.14
N VAL A 205 -7.55 -2.62 -4.05
CA VAL A 205 -6.84 -1.34 -3.85
C VAL A 205 -7.27 -0.30 -4.89
N ALA A 206 -7.14 -0.62 -6.18
CA ALA A 206 -7.54 0.28 -7.27
C ALA A 206 -9.05 0.55 -7.28
N GLY A 207 -9.86 -0.48 -7.02
CA GLY A 207 -11.32 -0.35 -6.93
C GLY A 207 -11.77 0.57 -5.79
N ARG A 208 -11.08 0.54 -4.64
CA ARG A 208 -11.36 1.43 -3.51
C ARG A 208 -11.01 2.88 -3.84
N VAL A 209 -9.87 3.12 -4.49
CA VAL A 209 -9.52 4.44 -4.99
C VAL A 209 -10.60 4.95 -5.95
N SER A 210 -10.98 4.15 -6.96
CA SER A 210 -12.03 4.52 -7.90
C SER A 210 -13.35 4.81 -7.21
N ASN A 211 -13.77 3.98 -6.26
CA ASN A 211 -15.03 4.13 -5.56
C ASN A 211 -15.07 5.41 -4.71
N LEU A 212 -14.04 5.65 -3.88
CA LEU A 212 -14.04 6.78 -2.96
C LEU A 212 -13.79 8.13 -3.64
N LEU A 213 -13.13 8.13 -4.80
CA LEU A 213 -12.92 9.32 -5.62
C LEU A 213 -13.98 9.47 -6.73
N ASP A 214 -14.96 8.56 -6.78
CA ASP A 214 -16.02 8.53 -7.80
C ASP A 214 -15.48 8.51 -9.24
N LEU A 215 -14.44 7.72 -9.49
CA LEU A 215 -13.83 7.55 -10.80
C LEU A 215 -14.45 6.36 -11.53
N GLN A 216 -14.86 6.54 -12.77
CA GLN A 216 -15.67 5.57 -13.51
C GLN A 216 -14.92 4.95 -14.70
N GLY A 217 -13.68 5.35 -14.93
CA GLY A 217 -12.80 4.71 -15.90
C GLY A 217 -12.34 3.33 -15.45
N PRO A 218 -11.57 2.62 -16.28
CA PRO A 218 -11.03 1.31 -15.94
C PRO A 218 -10.20 1.37 -14.65
N ASN A 219 -10.35 0.35 -13.78
CA ASN A 219 -9.48 0.22 -12.63
C ASN A 219 -8.98 -1.22 -12.51
N PHE A 220 -7.72 -1.37 -12.13
CA PHE A 220 -7.09 -2.69 -11.97
C PHE A 220 -5.90 -2.61 -11.02
N ALA A 221 -5.61 -3.74 -10.39
CA ALA A 221 -4.38 -3.93 -9.64
C ALA A 221 -3.39 -4.75 -10.46
N MET A 222 -2.09 -4.49 -10.24
CA MET A 222 -1.00 -5.19 -10.89
C MET A 222 -0.01 -5.72 -9.86
N ASP A 223 0.47 -6.92 -10.11
CA ASP A 223 1.57 -7.51 -9.36
C ASP A 223 2.66 -7.98 -10.33
N ALA A 224 3.82 -7.39 -10.22
CA ALA A 224 5.05 -7.75 -10.87
C ALA A 224 6.21 -7.71 -9.84
N ALA A 225 5.91 -8.04 -8.59
CA ALA A 225 6.80 -7.94 -7.44
C ALA A 225 7.48 -6.56 -7.36
N CYS A 226 8.80 -6.48 -7.19
CA CYS A 226 9.55 -5.21 -7.10
C CYS A 226 9.40 -4.30 -8.32
N ALA A 227 9.01 -4.82 -9.48
CA ALA A 227 8.79 -4.05 -10.71
C ALA A 227 7.36 -3.51 -10.85
N SER A 228 6.47 -3.80 -9.90
CA SER A 228 5.03 -3.52 -10.03
C SER A 228 4.70 -2.05 -10.30
N SER A 229 5.35 -1.12 -9.63
CA SER A 229 5.11 0.32 -9.80
C SER A 229 5.42 0.80 -11.22
N LEU A 230 6.55 0.35 -11.79
CA LEU A 230 6.95 0.70 -13.16
C LEU A 230 6.06 0.00 -14.20
N ALA A 231 5.68 -1.26 -13.95
CA ALA A 231 4.76 -1.98 -14.81
C ALA A 231 3.38 -1.30 -14.86
N THR A 232 2.87 -0.86 -13.71
CA THR A 232 1.62 -0.08 -13.60
C THR A 232 1.70 1.23 -14.38
N LEU A 233 2.81 1.96 -14.24
CA LEU A 233 3.02 3.19 -14.98
C LEU A 233 3.09 2.95 -16.49
N MET A 234 3.75 1.88 -16.92
CA MET A 234 3.82 1.49 -18.33
C MET A 234 2.43 1.21 -18.93
N ASP A 235 1.58 0.48 -18.22
CA ASP A 235 0.24 0.18 -18.70
C ASP A 235 -0.67 1.42 -18.66
N ALA A 236 -0.52 2.29 -17.66
CA ALA A 236 -1.20 3.58 -17.64
C ALA A 236 -0.84 4.42 -18.90
N CYS A 237 0.44 4.48 -19.27
CA CYS A 237 0.89 5.15 -20.47
C CYS A 237 0.27 4.55 -21.74
N ARG A 238 0.20 3.22 -21.84
CA ARG A 238 -0.44 2.53 -22.98
C ARG A 238 -1.92 2.88 -23.12
N MET A 239 -2.65 2.88 -21.99
CA MET A 239 -4.09 3.21 -22.00
C MET A 239 -4.35 4.64 -22.45
N LEU A 240 -3.52 5.60 -22.03
CA LEU A 240 -3.56 6.99 -22.49
C LEU A 240 -3.25 7.11 -23.99
N GLN A 241 -2.19 6.45 -24.47
CA GLN A 241 -1.81 6.43 -25.89
C GLN A 241 -2.89 5.81 -26.78
N MET A 242 -3.58 4.79 -26.27
CA MET A 242 -4.71 4.15 -26.95
C MET A 242 -6.02 4.96 -26.82
N ARG A 243 -6.00 6.09 -26.12
CA ARG A 243 -7.17 6.96 -25.86
C ARG A 243 -8.34 6.25 -25.20
N GLN A 244 -8.06 5.23 -24.41
CA GLN A 244 -9.07 4.55 -23.61
C GLN A 244 -9.52 5.42 -22.43
N VAL A 245 -8.61 6.23 -21.92
CA VAL A 245 -8.83 7.23 -20.86
C VAL A 245 -8.10 8.52 -21.23
N ASP A 246 -8.47 9.63 -20.60
CA ASP A 246 -7.83 10.93 -20.76
C ASP A 246 -6.90 11.26 -19.59
N VAL A 247 -7.16 10.66 -18.43
CA VAL A 247 -6.33 10.73 -17.22
C VAL A 247 -6.17 9.33 -16.64
N MET A 248 -4.99 9.05 -16.11
CA MET A 248 -4.71 7.79 -15.42
C MET A 248 -3.98 8.06 -14.13
N ILE A 249 -4.54 7.57 -13.02
CA ILE A 249 -3.86 7.52 -11.73
C ILE A 249 -3.08 6.22 -11.69
N ALA A 250 -1.76 6.32 -11.67
CA ALA A 250 -0.87 5.17 -11.57
C ALA A 250 -0.09 5.25 -10.26
N GLY A 251 -0.21 4.24 -9.43
CA GLY A 251 0.43 4.21 -8.11
C GLY A 251 0.84 2.82 -7.66
N ALA A 252 1.50 2.78 -6.51
CA ALA A 252 1.85 1.54 -5.83
C ALA A 252 1.74 1.72 -4.32
N THR A 253 1.32 0.69 -3.63
CA THR A 253 1.38 0.62 -2.17
C THR A 253 1.96 -0.72 -1.77
N ASP A 254 2.81 -0.70 -0.77
CA ASP A 254 3.29 -1.90 -0.10
C ASP A 254 3.37 -1.66 1.41
N ARG A 255 2.88 -2.62 2.15
CA ARG A 255 2.94 -2.67 3.60
C ARG A 255 3.14 -4.11 4.00
N SER A 256 4.36 -4.56 3.95
CA SER A 256 4.75 -5.86 4.46
C SER A 256 5.83 -5.70 5.53
N MET A 257 5.65 -6.43 6.61
CA MET A 257 6.61 -6.54 7.71
C MET A 257 6.85 -8.03 8.04
N ASP A 258 6.60 -8.89 7.06
CA ASP A 258 6.73 -10.34 7.17
C ASP A 258 8.19 -10.80 7.12
#